data_3f882610aea59fc8b7375ea5f607569f
#
_entry.id   3f882610aea59fc8b7375ea5f607569f
#
_cell.length_a   1.000
_cell.length_b   1.000
_cell.length_c   1.000
_cell.angle_alpha   90.00
_cell.angle_beta   90.00
_cell.angle_gamma   90.00
#
_symmetry.space_group_name_H-M   'P 1'
#
loop_
_entity.id
_entity.type
_entity.pdbx_description
1 polymer ?
#
loop_
_entity_poly.entity_id
_entity_poly.type
_entity_poly.pdbx_seq_one_letter_code
_entity_poly.pdbx_strand_id
1 'polypeptide(L)'
;MRISILGVPYTLEYRKKAKDPNLEHCDGYCDFSTKSIVVKDYTAAERREPMSMADLEAYKRKCMRHEITHAFLYESGLSINSVTLDGSWATNEEMVDWMAIQGPKLYAAWTATKCL
;
A
#
# COMPACT_ATOMS: atom_id res chain seq x y z
N MET A 1 0.12 9.88 10.60
CA MET A 1 -0.32 8.71 11.39
C MET A 1 0.86 7.78 11.60
N ARG A 2 0.87 7.03 12.68
CA ARG A 2 1.92 6.02 12.94
C ARG A 2 1.27 4.67 13.20
N ILE A 3 1.88 3.61 12.68
CA ILE A 3 1.51 2.22 12.97
C ILE A 3 2.77 1.41 13.28
N SER A 4 2.57 0.29 13.97
CA SER A 4 3.63 -0.70 14.17
C SER A 4 3.45 -1.82 13.15
N ILE A 5 4.48 -2.09 12.37
CA ILE A 5 4.53 -3.19 11.41
C ILE A 5 5.56 -4.20 11.91
N LEU A 6 5.09 -5.31 12.46
CA LEU A 6 5.92 -6.34 13.08
C LEU A 6 6.93 -5.77 14.11
N GLY A 7 6.49 -4.77 14.90
CA GLY A 7 7.31 -4.12 15.90
C GLY A 7 8.11 -2.92 15.42
N VAL A 8 8.14 -2.66 14.11
CA VAL A 8 8.84 -1.51 13.52
C VAL A 8 7.88 -0.34 13.32
N PRO A 9 8.19 0.87 13.85
CA PRO A 9 7.33 2.03 13.68
C PRO A 9 7.43 2.60 12.26
N TYR A 10 6.27 2.77 11.62
CA TYR A 10 6.11 3.41 10.30
C TYR A 10 5.27 4.68 10.42
N THR A 11 5.63 5.69 9.64
CA THR A 11 4.79 6.88 9.45
C THR A 11 3.98 6.75 8.16
N LEU A 12 2.69 7.13 8.22
CA LEU A 12 1.78 7.08 7.08
C LEU A 12 1.18 8.44 6.84
N GLU A 13 1.15 8.88 5.58
CA GLU A 13 0.47 10.12 5.22
C GLU A 13 -0.13 10.09 3.81
N TYR A 14 -1.13 10.94 3.62
CA TYR A 14 -1.61 11.34 2.30
C TYR A 14 -0.96 12.66 1.91
N ARG A 15 -0.38 12.73 0.72
CA ARG A 15 0.38 13.89 0.27
C ARG A 15 -0.04 14.32 -1.14
N LYS A 16 -0.16 15.63 -1.35
CA LYS A 16 -0.40 16.19 -2.69
C LYS A 16 0.84 15.99 -3.56
N LYS A 17 0.67 15.65 -4.85
CA LYS A 17 1.80 15.49 -5.76
C LYS A 17 2.64 16.76 -5.92
N ALA A 18 2.04 17.94 -5.77
CA ALA A 18 2.77 19.21 -5.80
C ALA A 18 3.84 19.35 -4.68
N LYS A 19 3.73 18.55 -3.60
CA LYS A 19 4.66 18.53 -2.49
C LYS A 19 5.63 17.35 -2.52
N ASP A 20 5.46 16.44 -3.49
CA ASP A 20 6.26 15.23 -3.57
C ASP A 20 6.40 14.78 -5.03
N PRO A 21 7.59 15.02 -5.64
CA PRO A 21 7.84 14.66 -7.04
C PRO A 21 7.68 13.16 -7.34
N ASN A 22 7.86 12.28 -6.36
CA ASN A 22 7.68 10.84 -6.57
C ASN A 22 6.24 10.50 -6.97
N LEU A 23 5.27 11.30 -6.53
CA LEU A 23 3.85 11.09 -6.85
C LEU A 23 3.44 11.52 -8.26
N GLU A 24 4.36 11.96 -9.08
CA GLU A 24 4.13 12.15 -10.53
C GLU A 24 4.02 10.79 -11.26
N HIS A 25 4.71 9.76 -10.77
CA HIS A 25 4.88 8.48 -11.46
C HIS A 25 4.21 7.31 -10.73
N CYS A 26 3.68 7.51 -9.53
CA CYS A 26 2.98 6.48 -8.77
C CYS A 26 1.88 7.10 -7.90
N ASP A 27 0.95 6.26 -7.46
CA ASP A 27 -0.14 6.67 -6.57
C ASP A 27 0.18 6.49 -5.08
N GLY A 28 1.30 5.85 -4.79
CA GLY A 28 1.84 5.66 -3.46
C GLY A 28 3.19 4.95 -3.50
N TYR A 29 3.90 5.00 -2.40
CA TYR A 29 5.15 4.28 -2.23
C TYR A 29 5.44 3.99 -0.76
N CYS A 30 6.22 2.95 -0.53
CA CYS A 30 6.78 2.60 0.77
C CYS A 30 8.31 2.80 0.72
N ASP A 31 8.82 3.72 1.52
CA ASP A 31 10.26 3.91 1.68
C ASP A 31 10.73 3.11 2.91
N PHE A 32 11.39 2.00 2.64
CA PHE A 32 11.89 1.10 3.69
C PHE A 32 13.07 1.69 4.47
N SER A 33 13.80 2.65 3.89
CA SER A 33 14.94 3.28 4.54
C SER A 33 14.52 4.27 5.62
N THR A 34 13.44 4.98 5.38
CA THR A 34 12.88 5.98 6.31
C THR A 34 11.70 5.47 7.11
N LYS A 35 11.24 4.23 6.83
CA LYS A 35 10.04 3.63 7.43
C LYS A 35 8.81 4.53 7.25
N SER A 36 8.60 4.98 6.01
CA SER A 36 7.49 5.86 5.66
C SER A 36 6.67 5.32 4.50
N ILE A 37 5.36 5.54 4.60
CA ILE A 37 4.38 5.19 3.57
C ILE A 37 3.68 6.49 3.16
N VAL A 38 3.70 6.78 1.88
CA VAL A 38 3.06 7.96 1.30
C VAL A 38 2.08 7.52 0.22
N VAL A 39 0.87 8.04 0.28
CA VAL A 39 -0.17 7.81 -0.74
C VAL A 39 -0.67 9.16 -1.24
N LYS A 40 -0.90 9.22 -2.53
CA LYS A 40 -1.36 10.43 -3.21
C LYS A 40 -2.71 10.89 -2.68
N ASP A 41 -2.79 12.17 -2.33
CA ASP A 41 -4.05 12.85 -2.05
C ASP A 41 -4.45 13.69 -3.28
N TYR A 42 -5.53 13.30 -3.93
CA TYR A 42 -5.95 13.90 -5.19
C TYR A 42 -6.59 15.27 -5.00
N THR A 43 -6.22 16.22 -5.86
CA THR A 43 -6.82 17.54 -5.92
C THR A 43 -8.22 17.49 -6.54
N ALA A 44 -9.00 18.56 -6.37
CA ALA A 44 -10.31 18.68 -7.01
C ALA A 44 -10.20 18.67 -8.56
N ALA A 45 -9.12 19.21 -9.12
CA ALA A 45 -8.85 19.19 -10.55
C ALA A 45 -8.60 17.76 -11.05
N GLU A 46 -7.75 16.98 -10.36
CA GLU A 46 -7.47 15.60 -10.70
C GLU A 46 -8.73 14.70 -10.62
N ARG A 47 -9.63 14.98 -9.67
CA ARG A 47 -10.91 14.27 -9.55
C ARG A 47 -11.86 14.50 -10.73
N ARG A 48 -11.69 15.62 -11.45
CA ARG A 48 -12.51 16.01 -12.61
C ARG A 48 -11.86 15.65 -13.95
N GLU A 49 -10.67 15.11 -13.95
CA GLU A 49 -10.00 14.68 -15.19
C GLU A 49 -10.82 13.58 -15.89
N PRO A 50 -10.86 13.59 -17.24
CA PRO A 50 -11.46 12.49 -17.99
C PRO A 50 -10.86 11.15 -17.61
N MET A 51 -11.69 10.14 -17.49
CA MET A 51 -11.29 8.78 -17.08
C MET A 51 -10.80 8.66 -15.63
N SER A 52 -10.94 9.71 -14.80
CA SER A 52 -10.72 9.57 -13.36
C SER A 52 -11.68 8.56 -12.74
N MET A 53 -11.21 7.82 -11.75
CA MET A 53 -12.06 6.85 -11.02
C MET A 53 -13.19 7.59 -10.29
N ALA A 54 -14.40 7.04 -10.35
CA ALA A 54 -15.57 7.65 -9.72
C ALA A 54 -15.43 7.74 -8.18
N ASP A 55 -14.79 6.76 -7.53
CA ASP A 55 -14.53 6.75 -6.09
C ASP A 55 -13.02 6.73 -5.80
N LEU A 56 -12.40 7.91 -5.91
CA LEU A 56 -10.99 8.09 -5.59
C LEU A 56 -10.68 7.91 -4.10
N GLU A 57 -11.65 8.10 -3.21
CA GLU A 57 -11.43 7.85 -1.78
C GLU A 57 -11.31 6.35 -1.48
N ALA A 58 -12.12 5.51 -2.09
CA ALA A 58 -11.96 4.06 -2.01
C ALA A 58 -10.63 3.61 -2.61
N TYR A 59 -10.24 4.18 -3.74
CA TYR A 59 -8.97 3.91 -4.39
C TYR A 59 -7.77 4.30 -3.51
N LYS A 60 -7.78 5.48 -2.89
CA LYS A 60 -6.75 5.90 -1.92
C LYS A 60 -6.59 4.89 -0.77
N ARG A 61 -7.70 4.44 -0.20
CA ARG A 61 -7.66 3.41 0.86
C ARG A 61 -7.06 2.10 0.37
N LYS A 62 -7.38 1.70 -0.87
CA LYS A 62 -6.76 0.52 -1.50
C LYS A 62 -5.25 0.71 -1.66
N CYS A 63 -4.80 1.87 -2.15
CA CYS A 63 -3.38 2.17 -2.28
C CYS A 63 -2.67 2.14 -0.91
N MET A 64 -3.28 2.69 0.13
CA MET A 64 -2.70 2.63 1.48
C MET A 64 -2.52 1.18 1.96
N ARG A 65 -3.51 0.30 1.73
CA ARG A 65 -3.38 -1.14 2.06
C ARG A 65 -2.27 -1.82 1.25
N HIS A 66 -2.12 -1.44 -0.02
CA HIS A 66 -1.06 -1.94 -0.90
C HIS A 66 0.33 -1.61 -0.32
N GLU A 67 0.56 -0.35 0.04
CA GLU A 67 1.86 0.07 0.59
C GLU A 67 2.13 -0.51 1.98
N ILE A 68 1.12 -0.66 2.82
CA ILE A 68 1.23 -1.35 4.11
C ILE A 68 1.60 -2.82 3.88
N THR A 69 1.03 -3.48 2.87
CA THR A 69 1.36 -4.87 2.53
C THR A 69 2.84 -5.01 2.12
N HIS A 70 3.37 -4.07 1.33
CA HIS A 70 4.80 -4.01 1.02
C HIS A 70 5.65 -3.94 2.30
N ALA A 71 5.27 -3.09 3.25
CA ALA A 71 6.00 -2.95 4.50
C ALA A 71 5.98 -4.24 5.33
N PHE A 72 4.84 -4.92 5.43
CA PHE A 72 4.76 -6.23 6.10
C PHE A 72 5.66 -7.28 5.45
N LEU A 73 5.65 -7.35 4.13
CA LEU A 73 6.48 -8.31 3.38
C LEU A 73 7.97 -8.01 3.56
N TYR A 74 8.33 -6.74 3.61
CA TYR A 74 9.71 -6.31 3.85
C TYR A 74 10.16 -6.63 5.28
N GLU A 75 9.41 -6.21 6.29
CA GLU A 75 9.80 -6.41 7.69
C GLU A 75 9.75 -7.89 8.12
N SER A 76 8.96 -8.72 7.45
CA SER A 76 8.98 -10.18 7.64
C SER A 76 10.21 -10.86 7.01
N GLY A 77 10.99 -10.15 6.21
CA GLY A 77 12.13 -10.69 5.45
C GLY A 77 11.76 -11.38 4.14
N LEU A 78 10.48 -11.56 3.82
CA LEU A 78 10.04 -12.25 2.60
C LEU A 78 10.46 -11.52 1.33
N SER A 79 10.35 -10.19 1.29
CA SER A 79 10.74 -9.41 0.11
C SER A 79 12.24 -9.46 -0.19
N ILE A 80 13.07 -9.79 0.80
CA ILE A 80 14.52 -9.92 0.64
C ILE A 80 14.93 -11.37 0.33
N ASN A 81 14.23 -12.32 0.94
CA ASN A 81 14.64 -13.74 0.94
C ASN A 81 13.87 -14.61 -0.06
N SER A 82 12.73 -14.15 -0.57
CA SER A 82 11.93 -14.91 -1.54
C SER A 82 12.48 -14.70 -2.95
N VAL A 83 13.34 -15.58 -3.41
CA VAL A 83 14.00 -15.46 -4.71
C VAL A 83 13.34 -16.38 -5.75
N THR A 84 13.00 -15.83 -6.90
CA THR A 84 12.57 -16.54 -8.11
C THR A 84 13.48 -16.15 -9.27
N LEU A 85 13.27 -16.76 -10.47
CA LEU A 85 14.03 -16.40 -11.67
C LEU A 85 13.86 -14.92 -12.07
N ASP A 86 12.72 -14.33 -11.75
CA ASP A 86 12.37 -12.93 -12.06
C ASP A 86 12.51 -11.99 -10.87
N GLY A 87 13.12 -12.44 -9.79
CA GLY A 87 13.29 -11.69 -8.56
C GLY A 87 12.55 -12.29 -7.36
N SER A 88 12.34 -11.51 -6.30
CA SER A 88 11.64 -11.96 -5.10
C SER A 88 10.14 -12.06 -5.35
N TRP A 89 9.51 -13.24 -5.13
CA TRP A 89 8.07 -13.41 -5.31
C TRP A 89 7.27 -12.48 -4.36
N ALA A 90 7.79 -12.17 -3.19
CA ALA A 90 7.12 -11.31 -2.22
C ALA A 90 7.16 -9.81 -2.59
N THR A 91 7.83 -9.45 -3.67
CA THR A 91 7.76 -8.10 -4.27
C THR A 91 6.81 -8.04 -5.47
N ASN A 92 6.18 -9.16 -5.83
CA ASN A 92 5.26 -9.24 -6.96
C ASN A 92 4.06 -8.32 -6.75
N GLU A 93 3.88 -7.35 -7.65
CA GLU A 93 2.83 -6.32 -7.54
C GLU A 93 1.41 -6.92 -7.62
N GLU A 94 1.22 -7.95 -8.39
CA GLU A 94 -0.08 -8.63 -8.48
C GLU A 94 -0.47 -9.27 -7.14
N MET A 95 0.45 -9.95 -6.49
CA MET A 95 0.22 -10.56 -5.17
C MET A 95 -0.03 -9.49 -4.10
N VAL A 96 0.78 -8.41 -4.08
CA VAL A 96 0.61 -7.30 -3.12
C VAL A 96 -0.74 -6.62 -3.32
N ASP A 97 -1.13 -6.39 -4.56
CA ASP A 97 -2.41 -5.77 -4.90
C ASP A 97 -3.59 -6.69 -4.55
N TRP A 98 -3.46 -7.99 -4.81
CA TRP A 98 -4.45 -8.98 -4.40
C TRP A 98 -4.68 -8.94 -2.88
N MET A 99 -3.63 -8.92 -2.09
CA MET A 99 -3.73 -8.81 -0.62
C MET A 99 -4.37 -7.49 -0.19
N ALA A 100 -4.03 -6.38 -0.85
CA ALA A 100 -4.60 -5.07 -0.56
C ALA A 100 -6.12 -5.00 -0.85
N ILE A 101 -6.56 -5.69 -1.90
CA ILE A 101 -7.97 -5.75 -2.31
C ILE A 101 -8.75 -6.76 -1.47
N GLN A 102 -8.22 -7.96 -1.29
CA GLN A 102 -8.92 -9.07 -0.64
C GLN A 102 -8.71 -9.12 0.88
N GLY A 103 -7.66 -8.50 1.41
CA GLY A 103 -7.32 -8.52 2.83
C GLY A 103 -8.49 -8.17 3.76
N PRO A 104 -9.27 -7.12 3.52
CA PRO A 104 -10.44 -6.81 4.34
C PRO A 104 -11.49 -7.94 4.36
N LYS A 105 -11.68 -8.63 3.24
CA LYS A 105 -12.62 -9.75 3.13
C LYS A 105 -12.08 -10.99 3.85
N LEU A 106 -10.78 -11.26 3.71
CA LEU A 106 -10.10 -12.35 4.44
C LEU A 106 -10.19 -12.12 5.95
N TYR A 107 -9.87 -10.92 6.40
CA TYR A 107 -9.95 -10.56 7.81
C TYR A 107 -11.37 -10.71 8.36
N ALA A 108 -12.37 -10.24 7.62
CA ALA A 108 -13.78 -10.39 8.01
C ALA A 108 -14.19 -11.87 8.11
N ALA A 109 -13.77 -12.70 7.14
CA ALA A 109 -14.03 -14.14 7.15
C ALA A 109 -13.36 -14.83 8.34
N TRP A 110 -12.10 -14.52 8.61
CA TRP A 110 -11.36 -15.06 9.75
C TRP A 110 -11.99 -14.65 11.09
N THR A 111 -12.40 -13.40 11.21
CA THR A 111 -13.11 -12.90 12.40
C THR A 111 -14.43 -13.64 12.59
N ALA A 112 -15.24 -13.78 11.55
CA ALA A 112 -16.54 -14.45 11.59
C ALA A 112 -16.42 -15.93 11.97
N THR A 113 -15.37 -16.59 11.54
CA THR A 113 -15.10 -18.01 11.82
C THR A 113 -14.30 -18.24 13.11
N LYS A 114 -13.93 -17.17 13.81
CA LYS A 114 -13.13 -17.21 15.05
C LYS A 114 -11.80 -17.98 14.88
N CYS A 115 -11.15 -17.84 13.72
CA CYS A 115 -9.87 -18.48 13.46
C CYS A 115 -8.67 -17.51 13.49
N LEU A 116 -8.85 -16.35 14.10
CA LEU A 116 -7.77 -15.42 14.40
C LEU A 116 -7.04 -15.79 15.70
#